data_3b95642e6199fc805476920f35fb9d6e
#
_entry.id   3b95642e6199fc805476920f35fb9d6e
#
_cell.length_a   1.000
_cell.length_b   1.000
_cell.length_c   1.000
_cell.angle_alpha   90.00
_cell.angle_beta   90.00
_cell.angle_gamma   90.00
#
_symmetry.space_group_name_H-M   'P 1'
#
loop_
_entity.id
_entity.type
_entity.pdbx_description
1 polymer ?
#
loop_
_entity_poly.entity_id
_entity_poly.type
_entity_poly.pdbx_seq_one_letter_code
_entity_poly.pdbx_strand_id
1 'polypeptide(L)'
;MKEIAARGIVEGAAAGPALIGDEAISFLGDVDIATGQIVGDLPSVRNASVRGTVLIFPYTRGSAGAWRFLYQLYKHGNHPVAIITDSAPDPSVVQGAILAKIPILCEPTTAVRGLIATGTRVAVEVTGDKGVIRIEGTG
;
A
#
# COMPACT_ATOMS: atom_id res chain seq x y z
N MET A 1 -12.11 16.88 -5.45
CA MET A 1 -10.88 16.04 -5.47
C MET A 1 -9.78 16.73 -4.68
N LYS A 2 -9.09 15.99 -3.85
CA LYS A 2 -7.96 16.52 -3.07
C LYS A 2 -6.68 15.86 -3.53
N GLU A 3 -5.63 16.67 -3.73
CA GLU A 3 -4.31 16.15 -4.09
C GLU A 3 -3.34 16.34 -2.92
N ILE A 4 -2.54 15.32 -2.67
CA ILE A 4 -1.52 15.34 -1.62
C ILE A 4 -0.21 14.91 -2.25
N ALA A 5 0.82 15.73 -2.08
CA ALA A 5 2.16 15.40 -2.53
C ALA A 5 2.80 14.40 -1.56
N ALA A 6 3.60 13.50 -2.10
CA ALA A 6 4.32 12.51 -1.31
C ALA A 6 5.65 12.19 -1.99
N ARG A 7 6.52 11.51 -1.25
CA ARG A 7 7.77 11.04 -1.82
C ARG A 7 7.51 9.77 -2.63
N GLY A 8 7.96 9.76 -3.88
CA GLY A 8 7.87 8.58 -4.73
C GLY A 8 9.02 7.63 -4.47
N ILE A 9 8.72 6.35 -4.33
CA ILE A 9 9.72 5.29 -4.09
C ILE A 9 9.77 4.32 -5.26
N VAL A 10 8.60 3.85 -5.73
CA VAL A 10 8.50 2.95 -6.89
C VAL A 10 7.56 3.59 -7.89
N GLU A 11 8.02 3.75 -9.13
CA GLU A 11 7.26 4.42 -10.19
C GLU A 11 6.04 3.61 -10.60
N GLY A 12 5.02 4.32 -11.05
CA GLY A 12 3.80 3.73 -11.57
C GLY A 12 2.59 4.58 -11.29
N ALA A 13 1.45 4.13 -11.78
CA ALA A 13 0.18 4.77 -11.55
C ALA A 13 -0.88 3.69 -11.30
N ALA A 14 -1.75 3.93 -10.35
CA ALA A 14 -2.79 2.96 -10.00
C ALA A 14 -3.94 3.67 -9.29
N ALA A 15 -5.08 3.01 -9.23
CA ALA A 15 -6.24 3.52 -8.51
C ALA A 15 -7.04 2.33 -7.96
N GLY A 16 -7.65 2.54 -6.82
CA GLY A 16 -8.50 1.54 -6.18
C GLY A 16 -9.06 2.02 -4.86
N PRO A 17 -9.86 1.19 -4.21
CA PRO A 17 -10.37 1.53 -2.88
C PRO A 17 -9.23 1.49 -1.85
N ALA A 18 -9.25 2.41 -0.92
CA ALA A 18 -8.28 2.44 0.17
C ALA A 18 -8.53 1.30 1.16
N LEU A 19 -7.45 0.69 1.62
CA LEU A 19 -7.48 -0.17 2.79
C LEU A 19 -6.53 0.45 3.81
N ILE A 20 -7.09 0.99 4.90
CA ILE A 20 -6.35 1.79 5.86
C ILE A 20 -6.13 0.99 7.13
N GLY A 21 -4.87 0.79 7.49
CA GLY A 21 -4.48 0.14 8.73
C GLY A 21 -3.84 1.11 9.70
N ASP A 22 -4.00 0.82 10.98
CA ASP A 22 -3.41 1.61 12.06
C ASP A 22 -2.15 0.95 12.63
N GLU A 23 -1.90 -0.30 12.26
CA GLU A 23 -0.75 -1.07 12.71
C GLU A 23 0.27 -1.20 11.58
N ALA A 24 1.48 -1.60 11.91
CA ALA A 24 2.47 -1.96 10.89
C ALA A 24 2.06 -3.26 10.20
N ILE A 25 2.29 -3.35 8.91
CA ILE A 25 2.00 -4.58 8.15
C ILE A 25 3.31 -5.29 7.78
N SER A 26 3.31 -6.62 7.89
CA SER A 26 4.37 -7.47 7.38
C SER A 26 3.81 -8.41 6.31
N PHE A 27 4.32 -8.30 5.10
CA PHE A 27 3.90 -9.23 4.04
C PHE A 27 4.34 -10.66 4.34
N LEU A 28 5.31 -10.82 5.24
CA LEU A 28 5.73 -12.13 5.74
C LEU A 28 4.84 -12.51 6.92
N GLY A 29 3.69 -13.08 6.66
CA GLY A 29 2.83 -13.64 7.69
C GLY A 29 1.52 -12.93 7.96
N ASP A 30 1.38 -11.66 7.58
CA ASP A 30 0.12 -10.95 7.82
C ASP A 30 -0.90 -11.12 6.69
N VAL A 31 -0.45 -11.56 5.51
CA VAL A 31 -1.31 -11.68 4.32
C VAL A 31 -1.22 -13.09 3.77
N ASP A 32 -2.37 -13.70 3.52
CA ASP A 32 -2.45 -15.01 2.87
C ASP A 32 -2.26 -14.84 1.36
N ILE A 33 -1.24 -15.48 0.81
CA ILE A 33 -0.90 -15.38 -0.61
C ILE A 33 -2.02 -15.90 -1.50
N ALA A 34 -2.67 -16.98 -1.10
CA ALA A 34 -3.67 -17.64 -1.93
C ALA A 34 -4.95 -16.80 -2.09
N THR A 35 -5.24 -15.93 -1.14
CA THR A 35 -6.49 -15.15 -1.12
C THR A 35 -6.30 -13.64 -1.07
N GLY A 36 -5.13 -13.17 -0.60
CA GLY A 36 -4.91 -11.75 -0.33
C GLY A 36 -5.52 -11.28 0.98
N GLN A 37 -6.08 -12.19 1.75
CA GLN A 37 -6.76 -11.84 2.99
C GLN A 37 -5.77 -11.57 4.12
N ILE A 38 -6.07 -10.58 4.95
CA ILE A 38 -5.31 -10.29 6.17
C ILE A 38 -5.59 -11.42 7.16
N VAL A 39 -4.53 -12.12 7.57
CA VAL A 39 -4.61 -13.22 8.54
C VAL A 39 -3.78 -12.94 9.80
N GLY A 40 -2.94 -11.90 9.77
CA GLY A 40 -2.16 -11.48 10.91
C GLY A 40 -3.01 -10.74 11.94
N ASP A 41 -2.37 -10.41 13.07
CA ASP A 41 -3.04 -9.68 14.14
C ASP A 41 -3.02 -8.17 13.85
N LEU A 42 -3.90 -7.75 12.95
CA LEU A 42 -4.09 -6.36 12.55
C LEU A 42 -5.56 -5.99 12.74
N PRO A 43 -5.94 -5.60 13.98
CA PRO A 43 -7.36 -5.39 14.31
C PRO A 43 -8.07 -4.37 13.42
N SER A 44 -7.38 -3.32 12.97
CA SER A 44 -8.02 -2.28 12.14
C SER A 44 -8.45 -2.78 10.76
N VAL A 45 -7.86 -3.89 10.30
CA VAL A 45 -8.14 -4.44 8.95
C VAL A 45 -8.43 -5.94 9.00
N ARG A 46 -8.86 -6.43 10.16
CA ARG A 46 -9.12 -7.86 10.35
C ARG A 46 -10.06 -8.40 9.28
N ASN A 47 -9.67 -9.51 8.66
CA ASN A 47 -10.43 -10.20 7.62
C ASN A 47 -10.60 -9.43 6.31
N ALA A 48 -9.99 -8.25 6.17
CA ALA A 48 -10.00 -7.53 4.91
C ALA A 48 -9.06 -8.19 3.91
N SER A 49 -9.26 -7.91 2.62
CA SER A 49 -8.36 -8.37 1.56
C SER A 49 -7.54 -7.19 1.04
N VAL A 50 -6.25 -7.42 0.81
CA VAL A 50 -5.39 -6.40 0.19
C VAL A 50 -5.57 -6.35 -1.32
N ARG A 51 -6.21 -7.36 -1.90
CA ARG A 51 -6.35 -7.49 -3.35
C ARG A 51 -7.02 -6.27 -3.96
N GLY A 52 -6.34 -5.66 -4.93
CA GLY A 52 -6.88 -4.54 -5.70
C GLY A 52 -7.00 -3.23 -4.92
N THR A 53 -6.46 -3.15 -3.71
CA THR A 53 -6.59 -1.97 -2.88
C THR A 53 -5.38 -1.05 -3.00
N VAL A 54 -5.58 0.22 -2.66
CA VAL A 54 -4.49 1.14 -2.31
C VAL A 54 -4.25 0.94 -0.81
N LEU A 55 -3.14 0.31 -0.48
CA LEU A 55 -2.82 -0.09 0.88
C LEU A 55 -2.18 1.08 1.61
N ILE A 56 -2.79 1.57 2.68
CA ILE A 56 -2.35 2.76 3.39
C ILE A 56 -2.11 2.40 4.86
N PHE A 57 -0.84 2.31 5.24
CA PHE A 57 -0.42 1.89 6.58
C PHE A 57 0.63 2.84 7.12
N PRO A 58 0.83 2.89 8.44
CA PRO A 58 1.86 3.77 9.01
C PRO A 58 3.27 3.37 8.55
N TYR A 59 3.59 2.08 8.55
CA TYR A 59 4.87 1.58 8.07
C TYR A 59 4.77 0.08 7.80
N THR A 60 5.78 -0.45 7.11
CA THR A 60 5.92 -1.88 6.90
C THR A 60 6.96 -2.41 7.87
N ARG A 61 6.72 -3.62 8.40
CA ARG A 61 7.73 -4.32 9.18
C ARG A 61 8.59 -5.15 8.24
N GLY A 62 9.90 -4.90 8.30
CA GLY A 62 10.83 -5.53 7.40
C GLY A 62 11.24 -6.90 7.81
N SER A 63 11.44 -7.71 6.80
CA SER A 63 12.14 -8.98 6.85
C SER A 63 12.81 -9.12 5.50
N ALA A 64 14.01 -9.68 5.46
CA ALA A 64 14.74 -9.86 4.21
C ALA A 64 13.96 -10.66 3.18
N GLY A 65 13.01 -11.50 3.62
CA GLY A 65 12.19 -12.31 2.73
C GLY A 65 10.86 -11.68 2.30
N ALA A 66 10.54 -10.48 2.74
CA ALA A 66 9.23 -9.86 2.46
C ALA A 66 8.97 -9.70 0.95
N TRP A 67 10.01 -9.47 0.14
CA TRP A 67 9.88 -9.31 -1.30
C TRP A 67 9.24 -10.53 -1.97
N ARG A 68 9.55 -11.73 -1.46
CA ARG A 68 9.01 -12.97 -2.04
C ARG A 68 7.51 -13.07 -1.83
N PHE A 69 7.04 -12.68 -0.65
CA PHE A 69 5.62 -12.73 -0.33
C PHE A 69 4.84 -11.72 -1.15
N LEU A 70 5.36 -10.51 -1.29
CA LEU A 70 4.72 -9.50 -2.12
C LEU A 70 4.69 -9.93 -3.59
N TYR A 71 5.79 -10.50 -4.08
CA TYR A 71 5.86 -11.00 -5.44
C TYR A 71 4.90 -12.18 -5.66
N GLN A 72 4.78 -13.09 -4.69
CA GLN A 72 3.84 -14.21 -4.78
C GLN A 72 2.38 -13.72 -4.77
N LEU A 73 2.06 -12.70 -3.99
CA LEU A 73 0.75 -12.07 -4.07
C LEU A 73 0.47 -11.57 -5.49
N TYR A 74 1.45 -10.95 -6.11
CA TYR A 74 1.32 -10.48 -7.48
C TYR A 74 1.09 -11.65 -8.45
N LYS A 75 1.87 -12.74 -8.31
CA LYS A 75 1.74 -13.91 -9.19
C LYS A 75 0.37 -14.57 -9.05
N HIS A 76 -0.26 -14.49 -7.88
CA HIS A 76 -1.60 -15.03 -7.64
C HIS A 76 -2.71 -14.03 -7.96
N GLY A 77 -2.39 -12.82 -8.38
CA GLY A 77 -3.38 -11.79 -8.68
C GLY A 77 -4.04 -11.19 -7.44
N ASN A 78 -3.45 -11.34 -6.28
CA ASN A 78 -4.01 -10.91 -4.99
C ASN A 78 -3.26 -9.74 -4.36
N HIS A 79 -2.43 -9.04 -5.14
CA HIS A 79 -1.60 -7.95 -4.65
C HIS A 79 -2.38 -6.64 -4.51
N PRO A 80 -1.93 -5.73 -3.64
CA PRO A 80 -2.44 -4.36 -3.67
C PRO A 80 -2.00 -3.66 -4.95
N VAL A 81 -2.76 -2.67 -5.39
CA VAL A 81 -2.40 -1.92 -6.61
C VAL A 81 -1.42 -0.79 -6.32
N ALA A 82 -1.33 -0.35 -5.08
CA ALA A 82 -0.38 0.67 -4.62
C ALA A 82 -0.20 0.57 -3.13
N ILE A 83 0.91 1.12 -2.63
CA ILE A 83 1.22 1.14 -1.20
C ILE A 83 1.60 2.56 -0.82
N ILE A 84 0.98 3.09 0.24
CA ILE A 84 1.30 4.38 0.82
C ILE A 84 1.65 4.16 2.29
N THR A 85 2.81 4.64 2.72
CA THR A 85 3.23 4.55 4.12
C THR A 85 3.60 5.93 4.64
N ASP A 86 3.50 6.12 5.97
CA ASP A 86 3.88 7.39 6.59
C ASP A 86 5.40 7.56 6.56
N SER A 87 6.14 6.49 6.82
CA SER A 87 7.61 6.50 6.80
C SER A 87 8.12 5.65 5.64
N ALA A 88 9.41 5.76 5.35
CA ALA A 88 10.01 5.02 4.25
C ALA A 88 9.83 3.52 4.41
N PRO A 89 9.44 2.80 3.34
CA PRO A 89 9.25 1.35 3.42
C PRO A 89 10.58 0.61 3.50
N ASP A 90 10.52 -0.64 3.96
CA ASP A 90 11.70 -1.50 4.04
C ASP A 90 12.26 -1.79 2.65
N PRO A 91 13.58 -1.92 2.52
CA PRO A 91 14.20 -2.25 1.22
C PRO A 91 13.63 -3.53 0.59
N SER A 92 13.30 -4.54 1.39
CA SER A 92 12.74 -5.77 0.87
C SER A 92 11.35 -5.57 0.26
N VAL A 93 10.52 -4.72 0.87
CA VAL A 93 9.21 -4.37 0.32
C VAL A 93 9.38 -3.61 -0.99
N VAL A 94 10.33 -2.68 -1.04
CA VAL A 94 10.65 -1.93 -2.26
C VAL A 94 11.05 -2.88 -3.39
N GLN A 95 11.92 -3.84 -3.09
CA GLN A 95 12.35 -4.84 -4.08
C GLN A 95 11.17 -5.63 -4.63
N GLY A 96 10.29 -6.10 -3.74
CA GLY A 96 9.09 -6.83 -4.16
C GLY A 96 8.15 -5.99 -5.01
N ALA A 97 7.99 -4.72 -4.65
CA ALA A 97 7.13 -3.80 -5.39
C ALA A 97 7.69 -3.49 -6.79
N ILE A 98 9.01 -3.37 -6.92
CA ILE A 98 9.62 -3.19 -8.23
C ILE A 98 9.33 -4.38 -9.13
N LEU A 99 9.50 -5.59 -8.61
CA LEU A 99 9.24 -6.82 -9.36
C LEU A 99 7.76 -6.96 -9.72
N ALA A 100 6.88 -6.58 -8.80
CA ALA A 100 5.43 -6.70 -8.98
C ALA A 100 4.81 -5.48 -9.68
N LYS A 101 5.60 -4.45 -9.96
CA LYS A 101 5.14 -3.20 -10.59
C LYS A 101 4.07 -2.49 -9.77
N ILE A 102 4.28 -2.46 -8.46
CA ILE A 102 3.37 -1.79 -7.52
C ILE A 102 3.99 -0.44 -7.15
N PRO A 103 3.34 0.69 -7.48
CA PRO A 103 3.86 1.99 -7.05
C PRO A 103 3.82 2.13 -5.54
N ILE A 104 4.87 2.74 -4.98
CA ILE A 104 4.97 3.03 -3.55
C ILE A 104 5.24 4.51 -3.36
N LEU A 105 4.48 5.11 -2.43
CA LEU A 105 4.66 6.49 -1.98
C LEU A 105 4.82 6.48 -0.47
N CYS A 106 5.57 7.45 0.05
CA CYS A 106 5.70 7.61 1.49
C CYS A 106 5.83 9.07 1.86
N GLU A 107 5.81 9.35 3.14
CA GLU A 107 6.00 10.69 3.69
C GLU A 107 5.06 11.72 3.04
N PRO A 108 3.74 11.45 3.01
CA PRO A 108 2.81 12.43 2.43
C PRO A 108 2.83 13.73 3.21
N THR A 109 2.65 14.84 2.51
CA THR A 109 2.67 16.17 3.13
C THR A 109 1.51 16.39 4.11
N THR A 110 0.45 15.61 3.97
CA THR A 110 -0.68 15.58 4.88
C THR A 110 -1.00 14.12 5.20
N ALA A 111 -1.26 13.83 6.46
CA ALA A 111 -1.53 12.46 6.89
C ALA A 111 -2.79 11.91 6.22
N VAL A 112 -2.61 11.02 5.26
CA VAL A 112 -3.72 10.47 4.47
C VAL A 112 -4.65 9.63 5.34
N ARG A 113 -4.08 8.84 6.26
CA ARG A 113 -4.86 7.94 7.12
C ARG A 113 -5.92 8.65 7.96
N GLY A 114 -5.68 9.92 8.29
CA GLY A 114 -6.65 10.71 9.05
C GLY A 114 -7.68 11.43 8.22
N LEU A 115 -7.56 11.40 6.90
CA LEU A 115 -8.43 12.18 6.00
C LEU A 115 -9.55 11.36 5.38
N ILE A 116 -9.39 10.06 5.27
CA ILE A 116 -10.32 9.21 4.53
C ILE A 116 -10.59 7.93 5.29
N ALA A 117 -11.63 7.23 4.89
CA ALA A 117 -12.00 5.94 5.43
C ALA A 117 -11.66 4.83 4.45
N THR A 118 -11.54 3.61 4.96
CA THR A 118 -11.42 2.42 4.12
C THR A 118 -12.58 2.38 3.13
N GLY A 119 -12.28 2.08 1.88
CA GLY A 119 -13.24 2.06 0.79
C GLY A 119 -13.24 3.32 -0.05
N THR A 120 -12.68 4.41 0.44
CA THR A 120 -12.56 5.65 -0.35
C THR A 120 -11.66 5.41 -1.55
N ARG A 121 -12.09 5.85 -2.71
CA ARG A 121 -11.28 5.65 -3.93
C ARG A 121 -10.10 6.61 -3.95
N VAL A 122 -8.92 6.04 -4.17
CA VAL A 122 -7.65 6.78 -4.20
C VAL A 122 -6.91 6.43 -5.47
N ALA A 123 -6.36 7.44 -6.13
CA ALA A 123 -5.47 7.25 -7.25
C ALA A 123 -4.08 7.77 -6.89
N VAL A 124 -3.05 7.10 -7.37
CA VAL A 124 -1.66 7.50 -7.15
C VAL A 124 -0.90 7.55 -8.45
N GLU A 125 0.10 8.42 -8.47
CA GLU A 125 1.01 8.51 -9.60
C GLU A 125 2.40 8.83 -9.06
N VAL A 126 3.39 8.07 -9.50
CA VAL A 126 4.79 8.24 -9.09
C VAL A 126 5.65 8.37 -10.33
N THR A 127 6.38 9.47 -10.41
CA THR A 127 7.39 9.72 -11.46
C THR A 127 8.69 10.11 -10.77
N GLY A 128 9.71 9.22 -10.87
CA GLY A 128 10.96 9.42 -10.16
C GLY A 128 10.73 9.41 -8.65
N ASP A 129 11.15 10.48 -7.98
CA ASP A 129 10.99 10.64 -6.54
C ASP A 129 9.76 11.47 -6.16
N LYS A 130 8.90 11.80 -7.14
CA LYS A 130 7.70 12.62 -6.92
C LYS A 130 6.46 11.76 -7.00
N GLY A 131 5.67 11.78 -5.93
CA GLY A 131 4.41 11.10 -5.86
C GLY A 131 3.24 12.05 -5.66
N VAL A 132 2.10 11.69 -6.21
CA VAL A 132 0.84 12.42 -6.03
C VAL A 132 -0.23 11.42 -5.63
N ILE A 133 -0.95 11.77 -4.58
CA ILE A 133 -2.10 11.00 -4.09
C ILE A 133 -3.34 11.84 -4.37
N ARG A 134 -4.29 11.28 -5.13
CA ARG A 134 -5.56 11.94 -5.43
C ARG A 134 -6.67 11.19 -4.73
N ILE A 135 -7.34 11.89 -3.83
CA ILE A 135 -8.49 11.36 -3.13
C ILE A 135 -9.73 11.80 -3.91
N GLU A 136 -10.46 10.86 -4.47
CA GLU A 136 -11.66 11.19 -5.20
C GLU A 136 -12.71 11.69 -4.22
N GLY A 137 -13.22 12.85 -4.57
CA GLY A 137 -14.04 13.59 -3.68
C GLY A 137 -15.37 12.98 -3.51
N THR A 138 -15.61 12.84 -2.35
CA THR A 138 -16.90 12.79 -1.86
C THR A 138 -17.33 14.19 -1.62
N GLY A 139 -18.12 14.66 -2.35
CA GLY A 139 -18.62 16.00 -2.10
C GLY A 139 -18.54 16.48 -0.70
#